data_876b810b28ec53caddc6997f5ae26b7f
#
_entry.id   876b810b28ec53caddc6997f5ae26b7f
#
_cell.length_a   1.000
_cell.length_b   1.000
_cell.length_c   1.000
_cell.angle_alpha   90.00
_cell.angle_beta   90.00
_cell.angle_gamma   90.00
#
_symmetry.space_group_name_H-M   'P 1'
#
loop_
_entity.id
_entity.type
_entity.pdbx_description
1 polymer ?
#
loop_
_entity_poly.entity_id
_entity_poly.type
_entity_poly.pdbx_seq_one_letter_code
_entity_poly.pdbx_strand_id
1 'polypeptide(L)'
;MPEQPTHTFFNSRCAEYKTPFGAVPAGQTVTWRLTVPERLGYVDPHLVLTKDREDPVHYRMNFDGQTPGVNHFVFQLAPTTSGLYFYHFDLYTDFRKIYRTANGEGELTWVNGLDWQLTVYEPDFKTPDWIKDGTMYQIFPDRFYEGVPNKPLPFADRIYRPDKTGEPYFWPNEQSEGYLNMDYYGGDFAGIQQKLPYLEELGITCIYLNPIFEAHANHRYNTANYLKADPLLGTNEDFAALCAEAKKHGIRIILDGVFSHTGSDSLYFNREGRYGPGGAYRDRNSPYRSWYDFDSGYVGGYRSWWGFETLPEVEEEDPSYGNFVCGKGGVIDTWLGLGASGFRLDVADELPDDFIEKIRAAVKAHGEDKLLIGEVWEDATTKEAFDHRRTYLRGHGLDATMNYPFRNAAVAFARGEDASAVGEQIMSICENYPKPALDCAMNFLSTHDTERGITAIAGEPANGRDRYWQSKRMIPGDRIDDALRRVLLAYAMLYTLPGVPCVYYGDEIGMQGYRDPFNRAYFDWNSTERRLRVPLTNLARLRRSCDAFDGGSMELVEASADVLHYRRVGKEQSAEIILNNGPHLIVRTAFGKQTEVNPGGFTILVEDNQPQHVGYFKYY
;
A
#
# COMPACT_ATOMS: atom_id res chain seq x y z
N MET A 1 -25.48 38.32 -12.88
CA MET A 1 -25.56 38.66 -11.46
C MET A 1 -24.28 38.10 -10.87
N PRO A 2 -23.53 38.80 -10.00
CA PRO A 2 -22.42 38.17 -9.33
C PRO A 2 -22.96 36.98 -8.53
N GLU A 3 -22.37 35.81 -8.72
CA GLU A 3 -22.64 34.64 -7.92
C GLU A 3 -22.41 35.02 -6.45
N GLN A 4 -23.43 34.89 -5.63
CA GLN A 4 -23.26 35.06 -4.19
C GLN A 4 -22.32 33.94 -3.72
N PRO A 5 -21.36 34.22 -2.82
CA PRO A 5 -20.48 33.19 -2.31
C PRO A 5 -21.33 32.04 -1.78
N THR A 6 -21.07 30.84 -2.27
CA THR A 6 -21.74 29.62 -1.81
C THR A 6 -21.46 29.45 -0.32
N HIS A 7 -22.52 29.35 0.50
CA HIS A 7 -22.38 29.17 1.93
C HIS A 7 -21.90 27.76 2.25
N THR A 8 -20.82 27.64 3.02
CA THR A 8 -20.35 26.34 3.52
C THR A 8 -21.20 25.92 4.70
N PHE A 9 -22.00 24.88 4.53
CA PHE A 9 -22.82 24.30 5.60
C PHE A 9 -21.98 23.47 6.56
N PHE A 10 -21.10 22.67 6.01
CA PHE A 10 -20.24 21.73 6.70
C PHE A 10 -19.04 21.35 5.84
N ASN A 11 -17.91 21.06 6.46
CA ASN A 11 -16.74 20.47 5.78
C ASN A 11 -16.02 19.52 6.74
N SER A 12 -16.03 18.23 6.43
CA SER A 12 -15.44 17.19 7.31
C SER A 12 -13.92 17.32 7.47
N ARG A 13 -13.27 18.05 6.57
CA ARG A 13 -11.81 18.25 6.55
C ARG A 13 -11.38 19.56 7.22
N CYS A 14 -12.32 20.36 7.64
CA CYS A 14 -12.06 21.63 8.35
C CYS A 14 -12.35 21.45 9.85
N ALA A 15 -11.37 21.75 10.70
CA ALA A 15 -11.47 21.59 12.15
C ALA A 15 -12.57 22.47 12.79
N GLU A 16 -12.99 23.53 12.11
CA GLU A 16 -14.12 24.36 12.51
C GLU A 16 -15.42 23.53 12.53
N TYR A 17 -15.60 22.63 11.56
CA TYR A 17 -16.84 21.85 11.39
C TYR A 17 -16.75 20.45 11.99
N LYS A 18 -15.60 19.77 11.91
CA LYS A 18 -15.43 18.42 12.47
C LYS A 18 -14.10 18.28 13.21
N THR A 19 -14.16 17.89 14.46
CA THR A 19 -12.98 17.63 15.30
C THR A 19 -13.18 16.34 16.10
N PRO A 20 -12.20 15.41 16.08
CA PRO A 20 -10.97 15.44 15.27
C PRO A 20 -11.22 15.15 13.79
N PHE A 21 -10.19 15.41 12.96
CA PHE A 21 -10.16 14.99 11.56
C PHE A 21 -10.05 13.47 11.44
N GLY A 22 -10.70 12.91 10.42
CA GLY A 22 -10.51 11.51 10.00
C GLY A 22 -11.14 10.48 10.94
N ALA A 23 -10.57 9.28 10.93
CA ALA A 23 -10.94 8.14 11.76
C ALA A 23 -10.60 8.39 13.23
N VAL A 24 -11.36 7.77 14.14
CA VAL A 24 -11.21 7.95 15.58
C VAL A 24 -11.15 6.62 16.33
N PRO A 25 -10.41 6.50 17.45
CA PRO A 25 -10.55 5.36 18.34
C PRO A 25 -11.91 5.34 19.04
N ALA A 26 -12.42 4.16 19.33
CA ALA A 26 -13.65 4.00 20.10
C ALA A 26 -13.54 4.72 21.47
N GLY A 27 -14.60 5.41 21.85
CA GLY A 27 -14.65 6.22 23.07
C GLY A 27 -14.11 7.65 22.92
N GLN A 28 -13.50 8.01 21.80
CA GLN A 28 -13.09 9.39 21.54
C GLN A 28 -14.28 10.25 21.12
N THR A 29 -14.43 11.42 21.76
CA THR A 29 -15.48 12.38 21.39
C THR A 29 -15.19 12.99 20.02
N VAL A 30 -16.19 12.94 19.15
CA VAL A 30 -16.24 13.66 17.88
C VAL A 30 -17.22 14.82 18.03
N THR A 31 -16.83 16.00 17.56
CA THR A 31 -17.66 17.19 17.51
C THR A 31 -18.00 17.52 16.06
N TRP A 32 -19.28 17.65 15.77
CA TRP A 32 -19.78 18.15 14.49
C TRP A 32 -20.40 19.52 14.70
N ARG A 33 -20.05 20.48 13.84
CA ARG A 33 -20.63 21.82 13.80
C ARG A 33 -21.24 22.06 12.43
N LEU A 34 -22.47 22.56 12.43
CA LEU A 34 -23.22 22.85 11.22
C LEU A 34 -23.53 24.35 11.21
N THR A 35 -23.34 25.00 10.06
CA THR A 35 -23.73 26.39 9.85
C THR A 35 -24.90 26.47 8.88
N VAL A 36 -25.96 27.18 9.24
CA VAL A 36 -27.18 27.27 8.44
C VAL A 36 -27.57 28.75 8.26
N PRO A 37 -27.69 29.24 7.03
CA PRO A 37 -28.12 30.62 6.76
C PRO A 37 -29.52 30.90 7.30
N GLU A 38 -29.71 32.03 7.97
CA GLU A 38 -31.03 32.49 8.48
C GLU A 38 -32.12 32.58 7.41
N ARG A 39 -31.73 32.87 6.17
CA ARG A 39 -32.67 32.92 5.03
C ARG A 39 -33.39 31.61 4.77
N LEU A 40 -32.91 30.50 5.31
CA LEU A 40 -33.59 29.20 5.23
C LEU A 40 -34.75 29.07 6.21
N GLY A 41 -34.95 30.08 7.07
CA GLY A 41 -36.02 30.07 8.07
C GLY A 41 -35.70 29.18 9.29
N TYR A 42 -36.73 28.75 9.97
CA TYR A 42 -36.60 27.81 11.08
C TYR A 42 -36.13 26.47 10.60
N VAL A 43 -35.10 25.93 11.26
CA VAL A 43 -34.57 24.58 11.02
C VAL A 43 -34.39 23.85 12.36
N ASP A 44 -34.51 22.53 12.32
CA ASP A 44 -34.25 21.64 13.49
C ASP A 44 -33.24 20.55 13.03
N PRO A 45 -31.93 20.91 12.98
CA PRO A 45 -30.92 20.04 12.38
C PRO A 45 -30.66 18.79 13.23
N HIS A 46 -30.56 17.66 12.57
CA HIS A 46 -30.15 16.39 13.13
C HIS A 46 -28.94 15.83 12.40
N LEU A 47 -27.97 15.35 13.16
CA LEU A 47 -26.94 14.43 12.64
C LEU A 47 -27.60 13.05 12.49
N VAL A 48 -27.66 12.53 11.30
CA VAL A 48 -28.10 11.15 11.02
C VAL A 48 -26.84 10.29 10.92
N LEU A 49 -26.66 9.37 11.83
CA LEU A 49 -25.49 8.49 11.91
C LEU A 49 -25.94 7.04 11.76
N THR A 50 -25.37 6.35 10.77
CA THR A 50 -25.69 4.96 10.44
C THR A 50 -24.43 4.12 10.59
N LYS A 51 -24.42 3.17 11.52
CA LYS A 51 -23.38 2.14 11.52
C LYS A 51 -23.64 1.15 10.38
N ASP A 52 -22.60 0.73 9.68
CA ASP A 52 -22.70 -0.11 8.50
C ASP A 52 -23.64 -1.30 8.75
N ARG A 53 -24.66 -1.47 7.89
CA ARG A 53 -25.71 -2.49 7.96
C ARG A 53 -26.64 -2.43 9.17
N GLU A 54 -26.65 -1.31 9.92
CA GLU A 54 -27.59 -1.05 11.01
C GLU A 54 -28.57 0.07 10.62
N ASP A 55 -29.62 0.25 11.40
CA ASP A 55 -30.58 1.33 11.19
C ASP A 55 -29.99 2.71 11.56
N PRO A 56 -30.36 3.79 10.85
CA PRO A 56 -29.90 5.13 11.16
C PRO A 56 -30.40 5.63 12.53
N VAL A 57 -29.52 6.30 13.25
CA VAL A 57 -29.86 6.99 14.50
C VAL A 57 -29.80 8.50 14.28
N HIS A 58 -30.88 9.20 14.66
CA HIS A 58 -31.03 10.63 14.49
C HIS A 58 -30.72 11.37 15.80
N TYR A 59 -29.69 12.21 15.77
CA TYR A 59 -29.26 13.01 16.90
C TYR A 59 -29.56 14.48 16.66
N ARG A 60 -30.48 15.06 17.46
CA ARG A 60 -30.77 16.48 17.37
C ARG A 60 -29.56 17.31 17.76
N MET A 61 -29.20 18.30 16.93
CA MET A 61 -28.10 19.21 17.21
C MET A 61 -28.51 20.37 18.09
N ASN A 62 -27.64 20.82 18.98
CA ASN A 62 -27.88 21.95 19.86
C ASN A 62 -27.56 23.26 19.15
N PHE A 63 -28.35 24.28 19.38
CA PHE A 63 -28.04 25.63 18.93
C PHE A 63 -26.79 26.16 19.66
N ASP A 64 -25.77 26.61 18.92
CA ASP A 64 -24.45 27.04 19.43
C ASP A 64 -24.19 28.53 19.16
N GLY A 65 -25.26 29.31 18.98
CA GLY A 65 -25.13 30.73 18.73
C GLY A 65 -25.38 31.18 17.31
N GLN A 66 -25.12 32.44 17.05
CA GLN A 66 -25.45 33.12 15.81
C GLN A 66 -24.37 34.13 15.44
N THR A 67 -24.03 34.18 14.16
CA THR A 67 -23.30 35.29 13.56
C THR A 67 -24.17 36.00 12.52
N PRO A 68 -23.86 37.19 12.04
CA PRO A 68 -24.74 37.92 11.12
C PRO A 68 -25.18 37.08 9.92
N GLY A 69 -26.47 36.72 9.88
CA GLY A 69 -27.10 35.94 8.80
C GLY A 69 -26.90 34.43 8.87
N VAL A 70 -26.26 33.88 9.94
CA VAL A 70 -25.95 32.45 10.05
C VAL A 70 -26.20 31.91 11.46
N ASN A 71 -26.92 30.84 11.56
CA ASN A 71 -27.12 30.05 12.78
C ASN A 71 -26.07 28.93 12.87
N HIS A 72 -25.53 28.71 14.07
CA HIS A 72 -24.57 27.66 14.37
C HIS A 72 -25.20 26.55 15.21
N PHE A 73 -24.90 25.31 14.88
CA PHE A 73 -25.37 24.15 15.63
C PHE A 73 -24.20 23.21 15.92
N VAL A 74 -24.27 22.53 17.06
CA VAL A 74 -23.21 21.60 17.48
C VAL A 74 -23.83 20.31 18.02
N PHE A 75 -23.14 19.20 17.75
CA PHE A 75 -23.40 17.92 18.37
C PHE A 75 -22.09 17.22 18.72
N GLN A 76 -22.07 16.48 19.82
CA GLN A 76 -20.92 15.70 20.28
C GLN A 76 -21.33 14.28 20.60
N LEU A 77 -20.55 13.33 20.13
CA LEU A 77 -20.74 11.90 20.41
C LEU A 77 -19.38 11.22 20.53
N ALA A 78 -19.28 10.28 21.45
CA ALA A 78 -18.16 9.34 21.54
C ALA A 78 -18.65 7.94 21.14
N PRO A 79 -18.48 7.51 19.89
CA PRO A 79 -18.84 6.16 19.47
C PRO A 79 -18.03 5.13 20.28
N THR A 80 -18.71 4.20 20.93
CA THR A 80 -18.07 3.23 21.84
C THR A 80 -17.75 1.89 21.20
N THR A 81 -18.24 1.66 19.97
CA THR A 81 -18.05 0.42 19.24
C THR A 81 -17.26 0.67 17.97
N SER A 82 -16.20 -0.08 17.75
CA SER A 82 -15.47 -0.05 16.48
C SER A 82 -16.37 -0.47 15.31
N GLY A 83 -16.14 0.14 14.17
CA GLY A 83 -16.96 -0.09 13.00
C GLY A 83 -16.83 1.00 11.95
N LEU A 84 -17.52 0.80 10.84
CA LEU A 84 -17.69 1.79 9.82
C LEU A 84 -19.02 2.49 10.02
N TYR A 85 -19.00 3.81 10.06
CA TYR A 85 -20.17 4.65 10.21
C TYR A 85 -20.27 5.59 9.02
N PHE A 86 -21.51 5.92 8.63
CA PHE A 86 -21.86 6.89 7.61
C PHE A 86 -22.75 7.96 8.22
N TYR A 87 -22.60 9.22 7.78
CA TYR A 87 -23.44 10.29 8.32
C TYR A 87 -23.75 11.37 7.28
N HIS A 88 -24.88 12.03 7.52
CA HIS A 88 -25.34 13.25 6.86
C HIS A 88 -26.15 14.11 7.84
N PHE A 89 -26.64 15.25 7.38
CA PHE A 89 -27.48 16.10 8.21
C PHE A 89 -28.88 16.23 7.58
N ASP A 90 -29.91 16.15 8.44
CA ASP A 90 -31.30 16.36 8.08
C ASP A 90 -31.80 17.64 8.78
N LEU A 91 -32.40 18.58 8.03
CA LEU A 91 -32.88 19.83 8.59
C LEU A 91 -34.29 19.73 9.17
N TYR A 92 -35.00 18.63 8.95
CA TYR A 92 -36.30 18.22 9.52
C TYR A 92 -37.50 19.14 9.24
N THR A 93 -37.33 20.30 8.65
CA THR A 93 -38.41 21.28 8.49
C THR A 93 -39.12 21.23 7.15
N ASP A 94 -38.41 20.74 6.09
CA ASP A 94 -38.94 20.75 4.72
C ASP A 94 -38.29 19.68 3.84
N PHE A 95 -37.84 18.56 4.43
CA PHE A 95 -37.15 17.46 3.76
C PHE A 95 -35.79 17.81 3.16
N ARG A 96 -35.22 19.00 3.43
CA ARG A 96 -33.86 19.34 3.02
C ARG A 96 -32.84 18.60 3.85
N LYS A 97 -31.80 18.14 3.19
CA LYS A 97 -30.67 17.42 3.77
C LYS A 97 -29.36 18.02 3.31
N ILE A 98 -28.29 17.72 4.00
CA ILE A 98 -26.94 18.12 3.63
C ILE A 98 -26.12 16.85 3.48
N TYR A 99 -25.70 16.60 2.26
CA TYR A 99 -24.88 15.45 1.87
C TYR A 99 -23.50 15.88 1.40
N ARG A 100 -22.58 14.92 1.43
CA ARG A 100 -21.19 15.12 1.04
C ARG A 100 -21.07 15.38 -0.47
N THR A 101 -20.21 16.34 -0.79
CA THR A 101 -19.68 16.59 -2.14
C THR A 101 -18.16 16.40 -2.15
N ALA A 102 -17.47 16.86 -3.21
CA ALA A 102 -16.02 16.88 -3.27
C ALA A 102 -15.41 17.72 -2.12
N ASN A 103 -14.13 17.46 -1.82
CA ASN A 103 -13.35 18.17 -0.81
C ASN A 103 -13.92 18.13 0.63
N GLY A 104 -14.77 17.14 0.91
CA GLY A 104 -15.41 16.98 2.23
C GLY A 104 -16.52 17.98 2.53
N GLU A 105 -16.89 18.82 1.57
CA GLU A 105 -17.93 19.85 1.71
C GLU A 105 -19.34 19.25 1.71
N GLY A 106 -20.29 20.00 2.30
CA GLY A 106 -21.69 19.67 2.35
C GLY A 106 -22.56 20.55 1.44
N GLU A 107 -23.40 19.91 0.65
CA GLU A 107 -24.37 20.57 -0.21
C GLU A 107 -25.80 20.35 0.29
N LEU A 108 -26.60 21.42 0.27
CA LEU A 108 -28.02 21.36 0.58
C LEU A 108 -28.81 20.77 -0.59
N THR A 109 -29.54 19.70 -0.32
CA THR A 109 -30.29 18.97 -1.36
C THR A 109 -31.64 18.48 -0.86
N TRP A 110 -32.54 18.15 -1.80
CA TRP A 110 -33.87 17.56 -1.56
C TRP A 110 -33.87 16.05 -1.84
N VAL A 111 -32.78 15.52 -2.38
CA VAL A 111 -32.61 14.10 -2.73
C VAL A 111 -31.48 13.50 -1.93
N ASN A 112 -31.47 12.18 -1.78
CA ASN A 112 -30.37 11.49 -1.12
C ASN A 112 -29.08 11.64 -1.95
N GLY A 113 -27.98 11.87 -1.24
CA GLY A 113 -26.64 12.04 -1.78
C GLY A 113 -25.65 11.03 -1.18
N LEU A 114 -24.37 11.38 -1.20
CA LEU A 114 -23.32 10.59 -0.59
C LEU A 114 -23.17 10.98 0.89
N ASP A 115 -23.08 10.01 1.76
CA ASP A 115 -22.74 10.21 3.17
C ASP A 115 -21.24 10.48 3.34
N TRP A 116 -20.89 11.17 4.44
CA TRP A 116 -19.52 11.13 4.95
C TRP A 116 -19.26 9.82 5.68
N GLN A 117 -18.03 9.35 5.61
CA GLN A 117 -17.57 8.19 6.36
C GLN A 117 -16.95 8.61 7.69
N LEU A 118 -17.14 7.81 8.72
CA LEU A 118 -16.41 7.85 9.99
C LEU A 118 -15.97 6.42 10.33
N THR A 119 -14.68 6.15 10.24
CA THR A 119 -14.11 4.88 10.71
C THR A 119 -13.82 4.99 12.20
N VAL A 120 -14.38 4.08 13.00
CA VAL A 120 -14.09 3.94 14.41
C VAL A 120 -13.28 2.66 14.63
N TYR A 121 -12.10 2.78 15.22
CA TYR A 121 -11.18 1.66 15.43
C TYR A 121 -10.93 1.37 16.93
N GLU A 122 -10.32 0.23 17.23
CA GLU A 122 -10.03 -0.15 18.61
C GLU A 122 -9.06 0.82 19.28
N PRO A 123 -9.32 1.25 20.53
CA PRO A 123 -8.56 2.33 21.18
C PRO A 123 -7.11 1.95 21.48
N ASP A 124 -6.80 0.67 21.53
CA ASP A 124 -5.46 0.12 21.75
C ASP A 124 -4.72 -0.24 20.46
N PHE A 125 -5.31 0.05 19.31
CA PHE A 125 -4.67 -0.21 18.01
C PHE A 125 -3.36 0.56 17.87
N LYS A 126 -2.28 -0.20 17.82
CA LYS A 126 -0.91 0.29 17.64
C LYS A 126 -0.23 -0.43 16.50
N THR A 127 0.68 0.27 15.86
CA THR A 127 1.51 -0.23 14.76
C THR A 127 2.98 0.05 15.06
N PRO A 128 3.92 -0.72 14.47
CA PRO A 128 5.35 -0.56 14.75
C PRO A 128 5.87 0.84 14.42
N ASP A 129 6.52 1.51 15.36
CA ASP A 129 7.05 2.87 15.15
C ASP A 129 8.28 2.88 14.26
N TRP A 130 9.11 1.84 14.28
CA TRP A 130 10.39 1.77 13.57
C TRP A 130 10.28 1.95 12.05
N ILE A 131 9.08 1.76 11.47
CA ILE A 131 8.89 1.83 10.01
C ILE A 131 8.43 3.22 9.55
N LYS A 132 7.80 4.02 10.42
CA LYS A 132 7.07 5.24 10.05
C LYS A 132 7.95 6.32 9.41
N ASP A 133 9.18 6.53 9.89
CA ASP A 133 10.17 7.45 9.32
C ASP A 133 11.04 6.80 8.22
N GLY A 134 10.82 5.49 8.00
CA GLY A 134 11.64 4.66 7.14
C GLY A 134 11.32 4.75 5.65
N THR A 135 12.08 3.96 4.91
CA THR A 135 11.90 3.69 3.48
C THR A 135 12.00 2.19 3.24
N MET A 136 11.02 1.63 2.56
CA MET A 136 11.00 0.23 2.15
C MET A 136 11.65 0.06 0.78
N TYR A 137 12.15 -1.16 0.52
CA TYR A 137 12.66 -1.57 -0.77
C TYR A 137 12.18 -2.98 -1.08
N GLN A 138 11.43 -3.14 -2.17
CA GLN A 138 10.92 -4.44 -2.59
C GLN A 138 11.92 -5.13 -3.51
N ILE A 139 12.30 -6.36 -3.16
CA ILE A 139 13.22 -7.19 -3.94
C ILE A 139 12.48 -8.42 -4.48
N PHE A 140 12.60 -8.65 -5.78
CA PHE A 140 12.33 -9.94 -6.41
C PHE A 140 13.64 -10.76 -6.40
N PRO A 141 13.80 -11.74 -5.48
CA PRO A 141 15.13 -12.27 -5.12
C PRO A 141 15.92 -12.81 -6.30
N ASP A 142 15.28 -13.59 -7.17
CA ASP A 142 15.94 -14.18 -8.34
C ASP A 142 16.52 -13.14 -9.30
N ARG A 143 15.98 -11.91 -9.30
CA ARG A 143 16.26 -10.86 -10.28
C ARG A 143 17.15 -9.75 -9.75
N PHE A 144 17.62 -9.85 -8.51
CA PHE A 144 18.35 -8.76 -7.86
C PHE A 144 19.86 -8.87 -8.04
N TYR A 145 20.51 -9.86 -7.42
CA TYR A 145 21.95 -10.08 -7.57
C TYR A 145 22.33 -11.53 -7.29
N GLU A 146 23.11 -12.13 -8.19
CA GLU A 146 23.66 -13.47 -8.02
C GLU A 146 24.95 -13.41 -7.19
N GLY A 147 24.88 -13.84 -5.94
CA GLY A 147 26.01 -13.87 -5.02
C GLY A 147 26.84 -15.14 -5.13
N VAL A 148 26.20 -16.28 -5.42
CA VAL A 148 26.83 -17.58 -5.61
C VAL A 148 26.58 -18.05 -7.04
N PRO A 149 27.56 -17.96 -7.94
CA PRO A 149 27.38 -18.37 -9.34
C PRO A 149 27.32 -19.89 -9.50
N ASN A 150 26.74 -20.34 -10.62
CA ASN A 150 26.71 -21.73 -11.05
C ASN A 150 26.05 -22.70 -10.05
N LYS A 151 25.03 -22.28 -9.34
CA LYS A 151 24.25 -23.17 -8.49
C LYS A 151 23.59 -24.28 -9.32
N PRO A 152 23.56 -25.51 -8.83
CA PRO A 152 22.83 -26.58 -9.51
C PRO A 152 21.33 -26.28 -9.50
N LEU A 153 20.67 -26.45 -10.63
CA LEU A 153 19.22 -26.35 -10.71
C LEU A 153 18.60 -27.57 -10.03
N PRO A 154 17.67 -27.40 -9.08
CA PRO A 154 17.07 -28.52 -8.34
C PRO A 154 16.14 -29.38 -9.20
N PHE A 155 15.68 -28.85 -10.33
CA PHE A 155 14.80 -29.56 -11.28
C PHE A 155 15.29 -29.34 -12.72
N ALA A 156 15.19 -30.37 -13.55
CA ALA A 156 15.71 -30.37 -14.93
C ALA A 156 14.93 -29.43 -15.87
N ASP A 157 13.72 -29.05 -15.52
CA ASP A 157 12.85 -28.18 -16.30
C ASP A 157 13.02 -26.68 -15.97
N ARG A 158 13.84 -26.33 -14.99
CA ARG A 158 14.25 -24.95 -14.72
C ARG A 158 15.35 -24.52 -15.69
N ILE A 159 15.27 -23.29 -16.18
CA ILE A 159 16.16 -22.72 -17.19
C ILE A 159 17.00 -21.61 -16.56
N TYR A 160 18.29 -21.84 -16.40
CA TYR A 160 19.18 -20.78 -15.95
C TYR A 160 19.53 -19.83 -17.10
N ARG A 161 19.45 -18.53 -16.81
CA ARG A 161 19.75 -17.44 -17.75
C ARG A 161 21.14 -16.85 -17.48
N PRO A 162 22.16 -17.21 -18.28
CA PRO A 162 23.48 -16.61 -18.14
C PRO A 162 23.47 -15.14 -18.63
N ASP A 163 22.61 -14.82 -19.59
CA ASP A 163 22.41 -13.46 -20.08
C ASP A 163 21.56 -12.66 -19.12
N LYS A 164 22.21 -11.86 -18.27
CA LYS A 164 21.57 -11.00 -17.29
C LYS A 164 20.88 -9.77 -17.91
N THR A 165 21.18 -9.43 -19.15
CA THR A 165 20.60 -8.27 -19.87
C THR A 165 19.43 -8.67 -20.77
N GLY A 166 19.22 -9.98 -20.96
CA GLY A 166 18.12 -10.49 -21.78
C GLY A 166 16.75 -10.30 -21.16
N GLU A 167 15.74 -10.17 -22.02
CA GLU A 167 14.35 -10.11 -21.60
C GLU A 167 13.96 -11.41 -20.86
N PRO A 168 13.13 -11.35 -19.79
CA PRO A 168 12.51 -12.53 -19.20
C PRO A 168 11.73 -13.33 -20.24
N TYR A 169 11.69 -14.65 -20.10
CA TYR A 169 10.92 -15.50 -21.02
C TYR A 169 9.42 -15.24 -20.87
N PHE A 170 8.75 -15.05 -21.99
CA PHE A 170 7.31 -14.79 -22.05
C PHE A 170 6.59 -15.66 -23.09
N TRP A 171 7.31 -16.57 -23.75
CA TRP A 171 6.78 -17.50 -24.72
C TRP A 171 6.40 -18.81 -24.05
N PRO A 172 5.33 -19.49 -24.53
CA PRO A 172 5.16 -20.92 -24.26
C PRO A 172 6.39 -21.66 -24.78
N ASN A 173 6.92 -22.60 -24.02
CA ASN A 173 7.98 -23.44 -24.55
C ASN A 173 7.40 -24.67 -25.25
N GLU A 174 8.25 -25.39 -26.00
CA GLU A 174 7.84 -26.59 -26.73
C GLU A 174 7.31 -27.73 -25.84
N GLN A 175 7.56 -27.64 -24.52
CA GLN A 175 7.23 -28.67 -23.53
C GLN A 175 5.97 -28.34 -22.73
N SER A 176 5.43 -27.13 -22.87
CA SER A 176 4.23 -26.67 -22.17
C SER A 176 3.43 -25.70 -23.00
N GLU A 177 2.11 -25.80 -22.93
CA GLU A 177 1.19 -24.93 -23.66
C GLU A 177 1.10 -23.52 -23.05
N GLY A 178 1.77 -23.26 -21.89
CA GLY A 178 1.68 -22.00 -21.16
C GLY A 178 3.01 -21.33 -20.89
N TYR A 179 2.94 -20.08 -20.45
CA TYR A 179 4.07 -19.37 -19.87
C TYR A 179 4.40 -19.95 -18.50
N LEU A 180 5.66 -20.32 -18.27
CA LEU A 180 5.99 -21.24 -17.19
C LEU A 180 6.68 -20.60 -15.99
N ASN A 181 7.12 -19.36 -16.07
CA ASN A 181 7.90 -18.72 -15.00
C ASN A 181 9.10 -19.59 -14.52
N MET A 182 9.78 -20.28 -15.46
CA MET A 182 10.85 -21.24 -15.17
C MET A 182 12.25 -20.74 -15.52
N ASP A 183 12.36 -19.50 -15.97
CA ASP A 183 13.64 -18.85 -16.25
C ASP A 183 14.17 -18.21 -14.96
N TYR A 184 15.44 -18.53 -14.63
CA TYR A 184 16.12 -18.08 -13.42
C TYR A 184 17.38 -17.32 -13.77
N TYR A 185 17.57 -16.16 -13.12
CA TYR A 185 18.78 -15.36 -13.24
C TYR A 185 19.77 -15.58 -12.10
N GLY A 186 19.38 -16.35 -11.08
CA GLY A 186 20.26 -16.82 -10.04
C GLY A 186 20.48 -15.87 -8.87
N GLY A 187 19.73 -14.79 -8.76
CA GLY A 187 19.76 -13.95 -7.57
C GLY A 187 19.45 -14.75 -6.29
N ASP A 188 20.12 -14.42 -5.19
CA ASP A 188 20.11 -15.21 -3.96
C ASP A 188 20.34 -14.37 -2.68
N PHE A 189 20.25 -15.02 -1.50
CA PHE A 189 20.46 -14.36 -0.21
C PHE A 189 21.88 -13.81 -0.07
N ALA A 190 22.89 -14.52 -0.55
CA ALA A 190 24.26 -14.07 -0.53
C ALA A 190 24.44 -12.80 -1.40
N GLY A 191 23.75 -12.74 -2.53
CA GLY A 191 23.73 -11.56 -3.39
C GLY A 191 23.03 -10.36 -2.74
N ILE A 192 21.90 -10.58 -2.10
CA ILE A 192 21.23 -9.52 -1.34
C ILE A 192 22.15 -9.01 -0.24
N GLN A 193 22.79 -9.93 0.50
CA GLN A 193 23.72 -9.56 1.58
C GLN A 193 24.90 -8.71 1.05
N GLN A 194 25.47 -9.04 -0.09
CA GLN A 194 26.54 -8.25 -0.73
C GLN A 194 26.09 -6.84 -1.12
N LYS A 195 24.79 -6.63 -1.34
CA LYS A 195 24.21 -5.34 -1.74
C LYS A 195 23.61 -4.53 -0.57
N LEU A 196 23.69 -5.01 0.66
CA LEU A 196 23.24 -4.24 1.83
C LEU A 196 23.89 -2.84 1.96
N PRO A 197 25.21 -2.66 1.71
CA PRO A 197 25.79 -1.32 1.71
C PRO A 197 25.19 -0.36 0.68
N TYR A 198 24.79 -0.87 -0.50
CA TYR A 198 24.09 -0.09 -1.51
C TYR A 198 22.70 0.36 -1.02
N LEU A 199 21.97 -0.53 -0.37
CA LEU A 199 20.64 -0.24 0.16
C LEU A 199 20.71 0.71 1.36
N GLU A 200 21.72 0.56 2.22
CA GLU A 200 22.00 1.51 3.31
C GLU A 200 22.31 2.92 2.77
N GLU A 201 23.17 3.03 1.75
CA GLU A 201 23.45 4.31 1.08
C GLU A 201 22.19 4.96 0.50
N LEU A 202 21.27 4.16 -0.07
CA LEU A 202 20.00 4.62 -0.60
C LEU A 202 19.03 5.08 0.51
N GLY A 203 19.32 4.76 1.78
CA GLY A 203 18.51 5.13 2.94
C GLY A 203 17.39 4.12 3.25
N ILE A 204 17.53 2.87 2.80
CA ILE A 204 16.55 1.81 3.04
C ILE A 204 16.64 1.35 4.51
N THR A 205 15.48 1.20 5.13
CA THR A 205 15.33 0.70 6.52
C THR A 205 14.57 -0.62 6.59
N CYS A 206 13.85 -0.98 5.52
CA CYS A 206 13.10 -2.22 5.45
C CYS A 206 13.18 -2.82 4.04
N ILE A 207 13.55 -4.09 3.95
CA ILE A 207 13.45 -4.88 2.73
C ILE A 207 12.17 -5.72 2.79
N TYR A 208 11.33 -5.61 1.77
CA TYR A 208 10.26 -6.55 1.50
C TYR A 208 10.73 -7.53 0.43
N LEU A 209 10.82 -8.80 0.79
CA LEU A 209 11.16 -9.88 -0.15
C LEU A 209 9.91 -10.50 -0.73
N ASN A 210 9.79 -10.53 -2.07
CA ASN A 210 8.86 -11.44 -2.73
C ASN A 210 9.14 -12.89 -2.30
N PRO A 211 8.22 -13.86 -2.51
CA PRO A 211 8.29 -15.17 -1.88
C PRO A 211 9.65 -15.85 -1.96
N ILE A 212 10.08 -16.39 -0.82
CA ILE A 212 11.40 -17.05 -0.67
C ILE A 212 11.31 -18.54 -0.38
N PHE A 213 10.11 -19.05 -0.12
CA PHE A 213 9.91 -20.45 0.22
C PHE A 213 10.15 -21.36 -0.98
N GLU A 214 10.52 -22.62 -0.74
CA GLU A 214 10.73 -23.60 -1.81
C GLU A 214 9.50 -23.65 -2.72
N ALA A 215 9.73 -23.44 -4.02
CA ALA A 215 8.69 -23.44 -5.04
C ALA A 215 9.28 -23.82 -6.39
N HIS A 216 8.43 -24.10 -7.38
CA HIS A 216 8.89 -24.50 -8.70
C HIS A 216 9.07 -23.33 -9.66
N ALA A 217 8.19 -22.31 -9.60
CA ALA A 217 8.28 -21.12 -10.44
C ALA A 217 9.22 -20.06 -9.84
N ASN A 218 9.77 -19.21 -10.70
CA ASN A 218 10.72 -18.15 -10.31
C ASN A 218 10.12 -17.10 -9.37
N HIS A 219 8.81 -16.86 -9.43
CA HIS A 219 8.08 -15.96 -8.54
C HIS A 219 7.77 -16.55 -7.16
N ARG A 220 7.77 -17.86 -7.02
CA ARG A 220 7.55 -18.63 -5.78
C ARG A 220 6.21 -18.46 -5.10
N TYR A 221 5.21 -17.88 -5.79
CA TYR A 221 3.84 -17.83 -5.28
C TYR A 221 3.16 -19.20 -5.25
N ASN A 222 3.61 -20.16 -6.06
CA ASN A 222 3.22 -21.56 -6.00
C ASN A 222 4.04 -22.32 -4.94
N THR A 223 3.92 -21.96 -3.67
CA THR A 223 4.73 -22.50 -2.58
C THR A 223 4.66 -24.03 -2.54
N ALA A 224 5.83 -24.67 -2.51
CA ALA A 224 5.98 -26.12 -2.43
C ALA A 224 6.29 -26.60 -1.02
N ASN A 225 7.07 -25.83 -0.25
CA ASN A 225 7.38 -26.13 1.15
C ASN A 225 7.56 -24.83 1.94
N TYR A 226 6.60 -24.51 2.81
CA TYR A 226 6.62 -23.29 3.62
C TYR A 226 7.73 -23.22 4.67
N LEU A 227 8.26 -24.36 5.10
CA LEU A 227 9.26 -24.43 6.19
C LEU A 227 10.70 -24.40 5.67
N LYS A 228 10.87 -24.26 4.36
CA LYS A 228 12.19 -24.34 3.72
C LYS A 228 12.37 -23.21 2.71
N ALA A 229 13.53 -22.56 2.76
CA ALA A 229 13.94 -21.62 1.72
C ALA A 229 14.11 -22.34 0.38
N ASP A 230 13.80 -21.65 -0.71
CA ASP A 230 14.08 -22.17 -2.06
C ASP A 230 15.59 -22.39 -2.21
N PRO A 231 16.03 -23.59 -2.63
CA PRO A 231 17.45 -23.93 -2.70
C PRO A 231 18.26 -23.07 -3.69
N LEU A 232 17.59 -22.39 -4.65
CA LEU A 232 18.26 -21.42 -5.51
C LEU A 232 18.55 -20.09 -4.79
N LEU A 233 17.83 -19.79 -3.71
CA LEU A 233 18.09 -18.61 -2.89
C LEU A 233 19.11 -18.88 -1.79
N GLY A 234 19.16 -20.12 -1.29
CA GLY A 234 20.00 -20.53 -0.18
C GLY A 234 19.27 -21.45 0.80
N THR A 235 19.79 -21.54 2.01
CA THR A 235 19.22 -22.32 3.12
C THR A 235 18.47 -21.42 4.10
N ASN A 236 17.79 -22.02 5.08
CA ASN A 236 17.18 -21.28 6.18
C ASN A 236 18.25 -20.54 7.02
N GLU A 237 19.43 -21.15 7.17
CA GLU A 237 20.58 -20.58 7.87
C GLU A 237 21.16 -19.38 7.10
N ASP A 238 21.20 -19.43 5.76
CA ASP A 238 21.61 -18.30 4.92
C ASP A 238 20.63 -17.14 5.04
N PHE A 239 19.33 -17.42 5.13
CA PHE A 239 18.33 -16.39 5.41
C PHE A 239 18.50 -15.75 6.80
N ALA A 240 18.76 -16.57 7.83
CA ALA A 240 19.03 -16.06 9.17
C ALA A 240 20.30 -15.18 9.19
N ALA A 241 21.35 -15.60 8.47
CA ALA A 241 22.58 -14.82 8.32
C ALA A 241 22.32 -13.48 7.59
N LEU A 242 21.50 -13.49 6.54
CA LEU A 242 21.07 -12.26 5.85
C LEU A 242 20.33 -11.31 6.79
N CYS A 243 19.38 -11.81 7.59
CA CYS A 243 18.66 -10.98 8.58
C CYS A 243 19.61 -10.38 9.62
N ALA A 244 20.55 -11.18 10.12
CA ALA A 244 21.55 -10.73 11.10
C ALA A 244 22.48 -9.66 10.53
N GLU A 245 22.88 -9.79 9.26
CA GLU A 245 23.71 -8.80 8.59
C GLU A 245 22.93 -7.52 8.27
N ALA A 246 21.72 -7.65 7.72
CA ALA A 246 20.83 -6.51 7.43
C ALA A 246 20.61 -5.63 8.68
N LYS A 247 20.45 -6.26 9.85
CA LYS A 247 20.30 -5.54 11.12
C LYS A 247 21.50 -4.66 11.46
N LYS A 248 22.74 -5.04 11.09
CA LYS A 248 23.94 -4.21 11.29
C LYS A 248 23.93 -2.95 10.42
N HIS A 249 23.26 -3.02 9.27
CA HIS A 249 23.02 -1.90 8.36
C HIS A 249 21.75 -1.09 8.71
N GLY A 250 21.12 -1.38 9.87
CA GLY A 250 19.86 -0.71 10.25
C GLY A 250 18.65 -1.11 9.40
N ILE A 251 18.74 -2.24 8.70
CA ILE A 251 17.71 -2.72 7.78
C ILE A 251 16.99 -3.92 8.40
N ARG A 252 15.65 -3.90 8.39
CA ARG A 252 14.80 -5.04 8.74
C ARG A 252 14.28 -5.73 7.48
N ILE A 253 13.87 -7.00 7.60
CA ILE A 253 13.37 -7.78 6.46
C ILE A 253 11.98 -8.30 6.80
N ILE A 254 11.01 -8.07 5.91
CA ILE A 254 9.68 -8.69 5.93
C ILE A 254 9.52 -9.64 4.74
N LEU A 255 8.71 -10.66 4.92
CA LEU A 255 8.50 -11.73 3.95
C LEU A 255 7.11 -11.66 3.32
N ASP A 256 6.97 -12.27 2.16
CA ASP A 256 5.69 -12.51 1.53
C ASP A 256 5.03 -13.77 2.11
N GLY A 257 3.83 -13.64 2.64
CA GLY A 257 3.02 -14.70 3.20
C GLY A 257 1.92 -15.10 2.24
N VAL A 258 2.16 -16.14 1.45
CA VAL A 258 1.20 -16.68 0.48
C VAL A 258 0.42 -17.80 1.14
N PHE A 259 -0.70 -17.48 1.79
CA PHE A 259 -1.44 -18.42 2.64
C PHE A 259 -2.83 -18.80 2.11
N SER A 260 -3.23 -18.32 0.93
CA SER A 260 -4.50 -18.64 0.27
C SER A 260 -4.43 -19.87 -0.63
N HIS A 261 -3.23 -20.26 -1.07
CA HIS A 261 -3.02 -21.39 -1.98
C HIS A 261 -1.61 -21.98 -1.85
N THR A 262 -1.42 -23.16 -2.41
CA THR A 262 -0.09 -23.78 -2.55
C THR A 262 0.21 -24.08 -4.03
N GLY A 263 1.41 -24.54 -4.33
CA GLY A 263 1.71 -25.12 -5.63
C GLY A 263 1.00 -26.48 -5.81
N SER A 264 0.51 -26.77 -7.00
CA SER A 264 -0.04 -28.12 -7.32
C SER A 264 1.01 -29.21 -7.15
N ASP A 265 2.28 -28.86 -7.34
CA ASP A 265 3.45 -29.71 -7.16
C ASP A 265 4.08 -29.63 -5.76
N SER A 266 3.39 -29.02 -4.79
CA SER A 266 3.87 -28.88 -3.40
C SER A 266 3.94 -30.21 -2.65
N LEU A 267 4.71 -30.23 -1.57
CA LEU A 267 4.70 -31.33 -0.58
C LEU A 267 3.28 -31.65 -0.07
N TYR A 268 2.45 -30.63 0.06
CA TYR A 268 1.11 -30.73 0.65
C TYR A 268 0.07 -31.28 -0.34
N PHE A 269 0.06 -30.77 -1.58
CA PHE A 269 -0.88 -31.20 -2.63
C PHE A 269 -0.33 -32.34 -3.49
N ASN A 270 0.85 -32.18 -4.06
CA ASN A 270 1.66 -33.18 -4.77
C ASN A 270 0.99 -33.82 -5.99
N ARG A 271 0.32 -33.03 -6.83
CA ARG A 271 -0.29 -33.55 -8.07
C ARG A 271 0.73 -34.21 -8.99
N GLU A 272 1.87 -33.58 -9.18
CA GLU A 272 2.95 -34.00 -10.07
C GLU A 272 3.82 -35.16 -9.49
N GLY A 273 3.68 -35.48 -8.20
CA GLY A 273 4.40 -36.57 -7.56
C GLY A 273 5.86 -36.29 -7.23
N ARG A 274 6.27 -35.05 -7.16
CA ARG A 274 7.64 -34.64 -6.85
C ARG A 274 8.10 -35.07 -5.47
N TYR A 275 7.17 -35.20 -4.54
CA TYR A 275 7.41 -35.61 -3.14
C TYR A 275 6.98 -37.05 -2.84
N GLY A 276 7.06 -37.94 -3.85
CA GLY A 276 6.73 -39.34 -3.72
C GLY A 276 5.21 -39.63 -3.72
N PRO A 277 4.73 -40.69 -3.04
CA PRO A 277 3.32 -41.12 -3.13
C PRO A 277 2.35 -40.29 -2.26
N GLY A 278 2.85 -39.47 -1.34
CA GLY A 278 2.04 -38.67 -0.42
C GLY A 278 1.43 -37.43 -1.06
N GLY A 279 0.79 -36.61 -0.21
CA GLY A 279 0.13 -35.36 -0.60
C GLY A 279 -1.37 -35.53 -0.84
N ALA A 280 -2.12 -34.42 -0.70
CA ALA A 280 -3.59 -34.44 -0.70
C ALA A 280 -4.20 -34.96 -2.00
N TYR A 281 -3.57 -34.68 -3.15
CA TYR A 281 -4.08 -35.14 -4.45
C TYR A 281 -3.91 -36.61 -4.67
N ARG A 282 -2.75 -37.20 -4.26
CA ARG A 282 -2.38 -38.59 -4.54
C ARG A 282 -2.85 -39.55 -3.48
N ASP A 283 -2.95 -39.15 -2.22
CA ASP A 283 -3.34 -39.98 -1.09
C ASP A 283 -4.55 -39.37 -0.38
N ARG A 284 -5.68 -40.08 -0.47
CA ARG A 284 -6.92 -39.70 0.22
C ARG A 284 -6.81 -39.72 1.75
N ASN A 285 -5.82 -40.43 2.30
CA ASN A 285 -5.53 -40.47 3.73
C ASN A 285 -4.41 -39.49 4.14
N SER A 286 -3.96 -38.64 3.22
CA SER A 286 -2.95 -37.63 3.52
C SER A 286 -3.40 -36.74 4.68
N PRO A 287 -2.51 -36.39 5.63
CA PRO A 287 -2.81 -35.41 6.68
C PRO A 287 -3.17 -34.03 6.13
N TYR A 288 -2.86 -33.77 4.87
CA TYR A 288 -3.17 -32.51 4.17
C TYR A 288 -4.48 -32.56 3.38
N ARG A 289 -5.21 -33.69 3.43
CA ARG A 289 -6.39 -33.87 2.58
C ARG A 289 -7.50 -32.86 2.87
N SER A 290 -7.73 -32.53 4.12
CA SER A 290 -8.73 -31.55 4.56
C SER A 290 -8.35 -30.09 4.27
N TRP A 291 -7.12 -29.84 3.85
CA TRP A 291 -6.68 -28.48 3.48
C TRP A 291 -7.24 -28.02 2.13
N TYR A 292 -7.82 -28.92 1.34
CA TYR A 292 -8.24 -28.64 -0.03
C TYR A 292 -9.65 -29.15 -0.28
N ASP A 293 -10.40 -28.39 -1.05
CA ASP A 293 -11.74 -28.75 -1.49
C ASP A 293 -11.66 -29.53 -2.82
N PHE A 294 -12.10 -30.79 -2.79
CA PHE A 294 -12.10 -31.68 -3.93
C PHE A 294 -13.53 -31.95 -4.38
N ASP A 295 -13.92 -31.44 -5.51
CA ASP A 295 -15.22 -31.71 -6.16
C ASP A 295 -15.06 -31.83 -7.67
N SER A 296 -15.82 -32.72 -8.28
CA SER A 296 -15.81 -32.97 -9.73
C SER A 296 -16.35 -31.78 -10.56
N GLY A 297 -16.99 -30.82 -9.93
CA GLY A 297 -17.46 -29.60 -10.57
C GLY A 297 -16.35 -28.58 -10.84
N TYR A 298 -15.22 -28.71 -10.17
CA TYR A 298 -14.07 -27.86 -10.42
C TYR A 298 -13.23 -28.34 -11.60
N VAL A 299 -12.61 -27.41 -12.31
CA VAL A 299 -11.58 -27.74 -13.31
C VAL A 299 -10.42 -28.46 -12.61
N GLY A 300 -10.00 -29.61 -13.11
CA GLY A 300 -8.98 -30.45 -12.45
C GLY A 300 -9.46 -31.25 -11.24
N GLY A 301 -10.74 -31.10 -10.81
CA GLY A 301 -11.35 -31.86 -9.70
C GLY A 301 -11.03 -31.33 -8.31
N TYR A 302 -10.60 -30.08 -8.19
CA TYR A 302 -10.33 -29.38 -6.93
C TYR A 302 -10.44 -27.86 -7.10
N ARG A 303 -10.75 -27.14 -6.02
CA ARG A 303 -10.79 -25.69 -6.01
C ARG A 303 -9.38 -25.13 -6.21
N SER A 304 -9.25 -24.16 -7.11
CA SER A 304 -7.99 -23.52 -7.42
C SER A 304 -8.17 -22.00 -7.54
N TRP A 305 -7.15 -21.26 -7.15
CA TRP A 305 -7.15 -19.81 -7.14
C TRP A 305 -7.41 -19.26 -8.55
N TRP A 306 -8.53 -18.57 -8.72
CA TRP A 306 -9.02 -18.03 -10.00
C TRP A 306 -9.06 -19.05 -11.16
N GLY A 307 -9.17 -20.34 -10.85
CA GLY A 307 -9.18 -21.43 -11.83
C GLY A 307 -7.81 -21.84 -12.36
N PHE A 308 -6.73 -21.34 -11.78
CA PHE A 308 -5.36 -21.78 -12.12
C PHE A 308 -5.07 -23.12 -11.44
N GLU A 309 -5.14 -24.21 -12.19
CA GLU A 309 -4.88 -25.57 -11.66
C GLU A 309 -3.51 -25.74 -10.99
N THR A 310 -2.54 -24.88 -11.31
CA THR A 310 -1.22 -24.89 -10.67
C THR A 310 -1.23 -24.31 -9.25
N LEU A 311 -2.34 -23.69 -8.83
CA LEU A 311 -2.50 -23.01 -7.55
C LEU A 311 -3.73 -23.54 -6.80
N PRO A 312 -3.71 -24.80 -6.28
CA PRO A 312 -4.80 -25.31 -5.46
C PRO A 312 -5.01 -24.42 -4.23
N GLU A 313 -6.24 -23.96 -4.06
CA GLU A 313 -6.67 -23.10 -2.96
C GLU A 313 -6.79 -23.91 -1.68
N VAL A 314 -6.45 -23.32 -0.55
CA VAL A 314 -6.53 -23.97 0.76
C VAL A 314 -7.80 -23.56 1.50
N GLU A 315 -8.22 -24.40 2.44
CA GLU A 315 -9.27 -24.10 3.42
C GLU A 315 -8.62 -23.43 4.64
N GLU A 316 -8.59 -22.12 4.69
CA GLU A 316 -7.94 -21.34 5.75
C GLU A 316 -8.59 -21.57 7.12
N GLU A 317 -9.87 -21.99 7.13
CA GLU A 317 -10.61 -22.33 8.34
C GLU A 317 -10.31 -23.74 8.85
N ASP A 318 -9.60 -24.59 8.07
CA ASP A 318 -9.17 -25.90 8.55
C ASP A 318 -8.26 -25.76 9.77
N PRO A 319 -8.61 -26.38 10.93
CA PRO A 319 -7.82 -26.20 12.15
C PRO A 319 -6.39 -26.69 12.04
N SER A 320 -6.13 -27.71 11.22
CA SER A 320 -4.78 -28.26 11.03
C SER A 320 -3.93 -27.34 10.16
N TYR A 321 -4.53 -26.72 9.12
CA TYR A 321 -3.87 -25.70 8.31
C TYR A 321 -3.59 -24.44 9.14
N GLY A 322 -4.62 -23.94 9.84
CA GLY A 322 -4.44 -22.78 10.74
C GLY A 322 -3.35 -22.99 11.78
N ASN A 323 -3.27 -24.19 12.39
CA ASN A 323 -2.18 -24.52 13.32
C ASN A 323 -0.83 -24.67 12.62
N PHE A 324 -0.80 -25.17 11.39
CA PHE A 324 0.44 -25.26 10.60
C PHE A 324 1.00 -23.86 10.27
N VAL A 325 0.16 -22.90 9.92
CA VAL A 325 0.59 -21.52 9.63
C VAL A 325 0.92 -20.76 10.92
N CYS A 326 0.02 -20.77 11.91
CA CYS A 326 0.05 -19.87 13.07
C CYS A 326 0.54 -20.52 14.36
N GLY A 327 0.64 -21.85 14.42
CA GLY A 327 1.01 -22.57 15.64
C GLY A 327 2.51 -22.53 15.93
N LYS A 328 2.88 -22.97 17.13
CA LYS A 328 4.29 -23.11 17.55
C LYS A 328 5.01 -24.12 16.65
N GLY A 329 6.16 -23.73 16.12
CA GLY A 329 6.91 -24.51 15.12
C GLY A 329 6.29 -24.49 13.72
N GLY A 330 5.23 -23.71 13.53
CA GLY A 330 4.61 -23.49 12.23
C GLY A 330 5.35 -22.47 11.37
N VAL A 331 4.71 -22.03 10.30
CA VAL A 331 5.36 -21.18 9.30
C VAL A 331 5.80 -19.85 9.90
N ILE A 332 4.88 -19.13 10.55
CA ILE A 332 5.15 -17.79 11.13
C ILE A 332 6.22 -17.90 12.21
N ASP A 333 6.09 -18.86 13.12
CA ASP A 333 7.04 -19.10 14.21
C ASP A 333 8.46 -19.38 13.68
N THR A 334 8.57 -20.20 12.63
CA THR A 334 9.84 -20.55 11.99
C THR A 334 10.55 -19.31 11.42
N TRP A 335 9.87 -18.56 10.58
CA TRP A 335 10.54 -17.46 9.85
C TRP A 335 10.78 -16.23 10.71
N LEU A 336 9.89 -15.91 11.64
CA LEU A 336 10.16 -14.86 12.64
C LEU A 336 11.28 -15.27 13.59
N GLY A 337 11.35 -16.55 13.95
CA GLY A 337 12.47 -17.13 14.73
C GLY A 337 13.82 -17.05 14.03
N LEU A 338 13.85 -17.13 12.70
CA LEU A 338 15.06 -16.95 11.86
C LEU A 338 15.44 -15.48 11.67
N GLY A 339 14.63 -14.52 12.13
CA GLY A 339 15.00 -13.10 12.14
C GLY A 339 14.14 -12.19 11.26
N ALA A 340 13.11 -12.70 10.58
CA ALA A 340 12.16 -11.84 9.87
C ALA A 340 11.48 -10.88 10.84
N SER A 341 11.17 -9.69 10.35
CA SER A 341 10.55 -8.60 11.14
C SER A 341 9.06 -8.45 10.85
N GLY A 342 8.47 -9.32 10.03
CA GLY A 342 7.06 -9.30 9.72
C GLY A 342 6.73 -9.98 8.40
N PHE A 343 5.48 -9.80 7.99
CA PHE A 343 4.95 -10.33 6.74
C PHE A 343 4.12 -9.31 5.97
N ARG A 344 4.13 -9.44 4.65
CA ARG A 344 3.09 -8.93 3.76
C ARG A 344 2.22 -10.12 3.36
N LEU A 345 0.92 -10.05 3.54
CA LEU A 345 -0.01 -11.08 3.14
C LEU A 345 -0.43 -10.89 1.69
N ASP A 346 -0.17 -11.92 0.89
CA ASP A 346 -0.64 -12.04 -0.48
C ASP A 346 -2.16 -12.16 -0.50
N VAL A 347 -2.81 -11.50 -1.47
CA VAL A 347 -4.26 -11.46 -1.66
C VAL A 347 -5.07 -11.38 -0.35
N ALA A 348 -4.69 -10.46 0.53
CA ALA A 348 -5.30 -10.35 1.87
C ALA A 348 -6.82 -10.13 1.83
N ASP A 349 -7.36 -9.60 0.74
CA ASP A 349 -8.78 -9.43 0.52
C ASP A 349 -9.53 -10.75 0.20
N GLU A 350 -8.81 -11.83 -0.06
CA GLU A 350 -9.35 -13.18 -0.24
C GLU A 350 -9.16 -14.08 1.00
N LEU A 351 -8.39 -13.65 2.02
CA LEU A 351 -8.25 -14.38 3.29
C LEU A 351 -9.40 -14.03 4.24
N PRO A 352 -10.01 -15.00 4.95
CA PRO A 352 -11.02 -14.72 5.97
C PRO A 352 -10.47 -13.82 7.10
N ASP A 353 -11.31 -12.92 7.64
CA ASP A 353 -10.90 -12.01 8.72
C ASP A 353 -10.39 -12.77 9.95
N ASP A 354 -11.08 -13.83 10.37
CA ASP A 354 -10.67 -14.68 11.50
C ASP A 354 -9.30 -15.33 11.28
N PHE A 355 -8.94 -15.64 10.03
CA PHE A 355 -7.63 -16.20 9.72
C PHE A 355 -6.54 -15.11 9.79
N ILE A 356 -6.84 -13.91 9.28
CA ILE A 356 -5.93 -12.75 9.41
C ILE A 356 -5.70 -12.42 10.89
N GLU A 357 -6.73 -12.47 11.74
CA GLU A 357 -6.60 -12.26 13.18
C GLU A 357 -5.69 -13.31 13.86
N LYS A 358 -5.82 -14.58 13.46
CA LYS A 358 -4.91 -15.66 13.93
C LYS A 358 -3.47 -15.41 13.49
N ILE A 359 -3.27 -14.99 12.22
CA ILE A 359 -1.95 -14.61 11.70
C ILE A 359 -1.38 -13.44 12.52
N ARG A 360 -2.18 -12.39 12.76
CA ARG A 360 -1.77 -11.27 13.60
C ARG A 360 -1.31 -11.72 14.98
N ALA A 361 -2.12 -12.54 15.64
CA ALA A 361 -1.79 -13.05 16.97
C ALA A 361 -0.47 -13.83 16.98
N ALA A 362 -0.24 -14.69 15.98
CA ALA A 362 1.02 -15.42 15.82
C ALA A 362 2.21 -14.48 15.56
N VAL A 363 2.04 -13.48 14.71
CA VAL A 363 3.08 -12.48 14.41
C VAL A 363 3.42 -11.66 15.65
N LYS A 364 2.41 -11.14 16.36
CA LYS A 364 2.62 -10.28 17.55
C LYS A 364 3.15 -11.06 18.76
N ALA A 365 2.96 -12.38 18.81
CA ALA A 365 3.58 -13.23 19.83
C ALA A 365 5.13 -13.19 19.78
N HIS A 366 5.73 -12.83 18.64
CA HIS A 366 7.18 -12.62 18.48
C HIS A 366 7.62 -11.18 18.79
N GLY A 367 6.70 -10.29 19.12
CA GLY A 367 6.95 -8.90 19.45
C GLY A 367 5.94 -7.94 18.82
N GLU A 368 5.52 -6.95 19.57
CA GLU A 368 4.60 -5.90 19.07
C GLU A 368 5.21 -5.07 17.93
N ASP A 369 6.54 -5.10 17.80
CA ASP A 369 7.28 -4.45 16.71
C ASP A 369 7.33 -5.26 15.41
N LYS A 370 6.70 -6.44 15.34
CA LYS A 370 6.57 -7.20 14.09
C LYS A 370 5.48 -6.59 13.21
N LEU A 371 5.80 -6.39 11.94
CA LEU A 371 4.93 -5.72 10.97
C LEU A 371 4.06 -6.72 10.19
N LEU A 372 2.78 -6.40 10.02
CA LEU A 372 1.85 -7.18 9.22
C LEU A 372 1.12 -6.27 8.22
N ILE A 373 1.49 -6.34 6.94
CA ILE A 373 0.87 -5.58 5.85
C ILE A 373 0.03 -6.53 5.00
N GLY A 374 -1.10 -6.08 4.48
CA GLY A 374 -1.92 -6.85 3.53
C GLY A 374 -1.94 -6.24 2.15
N GLU A 375 -2.08 -7.07 1.14
CA GLU A 375 -2.39 -6.64 -0.22
C GLU A 375 -3.89 -6.40 -0.35
N VAL A 376 -4.27 -5.13 -0.54
CA VAL A 376 -5.64 -4.68 -0.84
C VAL A 376 -5.55 -3.56 -1.87
N TRP A 377 -6.27 -3.70 -2.99
CA TRP A 377 -6.09 -2.81 -4.15
C TRP A 377 -6.92 -1.53 -4.11
N GLU A 378 -7.95 -1.49 -3.26
CA GLU A 378 -8.87 -0.37 -3.11
C GLU A 378 -8.76 0.27 -1.72
N ASP A 379 -9.71 1.14 -1.36
CA ASP A 379 -9.89 1.62 0.00
C ASP A 379 -10.24 0.43 0.92
N ALA A 380 -9.30 0.05 1.78
CA ALA A 380 -9.43 -1.11 2.65
C ALA A 380 -10.52 -0.94 3.74
N THR A 381 -10.95 0.29 4.02
CA THR A 381 -11.99 0.57 5.03
C THR A 381 -13.39 0.24 4.54
N THR A 382 -13.59 0.29 3.22
CA THR A 382 -14.88 0.02 2.57
C THR A 382 -14.92 -1.27 1.77
N LYS A 383 -13.82 -2.04 1.75
CA LYS A 383 -13.75 -3.31 1.02
C LYS A 383 -14.81 -4.28 1.50
N GLU A 384 -15.47 -4.92 0.55
CA GLU A 384 -16.39 -6.05 0.75
C GLU A 384 -15.82 -7.31 0.11
N ALA A 385 -15.87 -8.40 0.83
CA ALA A 385 -15.62 -9.75 0.35
C ALA A 385 -16.40 -10.73 1.22
N PHE A 386 -16.70 -11.94 0.72
CA PHE A 386 -17.47 -12.95 1.45
C PHE A 386 -18.82 -12.44 1.99
N ASP A 387 -19.50 -11.57 1.23
CA ASP A 387 -20.77 -10.94 1.57
C ASP A 387 -20.76 -10.08 2.85
N HIS A 388 -19.58 -9.67 3.33
CA HIS A 388 -19.48 -8.75 4.46
C HIS A 388 -18.38 -7.70 4.28
N ARG A 389 -18.48 -6.63 5.09
CA ARG A 389 -17.49 -5.56 5.17
C ARG A 389 -16.26 -6.07 5.89
N ARG A 390 -15.10 -5.89 5.27
CA ARG A 390 -13.84 -6.34 5.87
C ARG A 390 -13.40 -5.46 7.05
N THR A 391 -12.72 -6.08 8.00
CA THR A 391 -12.36 -5.44 9.27
C THR A 391 -10.86 -5.19 9.44
N TYR A 392 -10.08 -5.31 8.37
CA TYR A 392 -8.61 -5.31 8.36
C TYR A 392 -7.92 -4.28 9.25
N LEU A 393 -8.37 -3.01 9.20
CA LEU A 393 -7.68 -1.87 9.78
C LEU A 393 -8.33 -1.39 11.08
N ARG A 394 -9.17 -2.20 11.73
CA ARG A 394 -9.87 -1.80 12.95
C ARG A 394 -9.10 -2.11 14.24
N GLY A 395 -7.93 -2.76 14.16
CA GLY A 395 -7.05 -3.05 15.30
C GLY A 395 -6.73 -4.52 15.52
N HIS A 396 -7.54 -5.45 14.98
CA HIS A 396 -7.36 -6.89 15.16
C HIS A 396 -6.77 -7.61 13.94
N GLY A 397 -6.83 -6.99 12.77
CA GLY A 397 -6.35 -7.56 11.51
C GLY A 397 -4.92 -7.11 11.17
N LEU A 398 -4.80 -6.30 10.12
CA LEU A 398 -3.52 -5.81 9.60
C LEU A 398 -3.00 -4.59 10.36
N ASP A 399 -1.69 -4.38 10.39
CA ASP A 399 -1.11 -3.11 10.78
C ASP A 399 -1.35 -2.04 9.71
N ALA A 400 -1.26 -2.42 8.43
CA ALA A 400 -1.43 -1.54 7.29
C ALA A 400 -1.73 -2.34 6.01
N THR A 401 -1.94 -1.63 4.91
CA THR A 401 -2.09 -2.21 3.57
C THR A 401 -1.09 -1.63 2.58
N MET A 402 -0.88 -2.34 1.46
CA MET A 402 -0.28 -1.76 0.27
C MET A 402 -1.19 -0.67 -0.27
N ASN A 403 -0.67 0.56 -0.38
CA ASN A 403 -1.47 1.76 -0.66
C ASN A 403 -1.65 1.99 -2.17
N TYR A 404 -2.37 1.11 -2.84
CA TYR A 404 -2.73 1.26 -4.26
C TYR A 404 -3.46 2.58 -4.55
N PRO A 405 -4.35 3.09 -3.69
CA PRO A 405 -4.95 4.40 -3.91
C PRO A 405 -3.92 5.53 -4.07
N PHE A 406 -2.89 5.58 -3.21
CA PHE A 406 -1.83 6.59 -3.35
C PHE A 406 -0.94 6.36 -4.56
N ARG A 407 -0.65 5.09 -4.91
CA ARG A 407 0.03 4.78 -6.18
C ARG A 407 -0.73 5.34 -7.37
N ASN A 408 -2.03 5.11 -7.43
CA ASN A 408 -2.87 5.57 -8.53
C ASN A 408 -2.91 7.10 -8.60
N ALA A 409 -3.04 7.77 -7.45
CA ALA A 409 -2.97 9.22 -7.34
C ALA A 409 -1.61 9.78 -7.82
N ALA A 410 -0.49 9.15 -7.43
CA ALA A 410 0.84 9.58 -7.83
C ALA A 410 1.10 9.41 -9.34
N VAL A 411 0.65 8.28 -9.91
CA VAL A 411 0.73 8.04 -11.37
C VAL A 411 -0.12 9.03 -12.14
N ALA A 412 -1.37 9.27 -11.70
CA ALA A 412 -2.29 10.23 -12.31
C ALA A 412 -1.70 11.64 -12.31
N PHE A 413 -1.21 12.10 -11.15
CA PHE A 413 -0.58 13.40 -11.02
C PHE A 413 0.66 13.54 -11.92
N ALA A 414 1.55 12.54 -11.91
CA ALA A 414 2.76 12.59 -12.74
C ALA A 414 2.47 12.52 -14.26
N ARG A 415 1.32 11.99 -14.65
CA ARG A 415 0.81 12.04 -16.03
C ARG A 415 0.26 13.40 -16.44
N GLY A 416 0.02 14.32 -15.50
CA GLY A 416 -0.55 15.64 -15.73
C GLY A 416 -2.07 15.66 -15.58
N GLU A 417 -2.66 14.73 -14.83
CA GLU A 417 -4.08 14.77 -14.48
C GLU A 417 -4.36 15.88 -13.46
N ASP A 418 -5.63 16.33 -13.39
CA ASP A 418 -6.06 17.43 -12.56
C ASP A 418 -5.77 17.18 -11.06
N ALA A 419 -5.03 18.10 -10.45
CA ALA A 419 -4.61 17.99 -9.05
C ALA A 419 -5.79 17.99 -8.07
N SER A 420 -6.96 18.56 -8.42
CA SER A 420 -8.13 18.53 -7.54
C SER A 420 -8.68 17.12 -7.37
N ALA A 421 -8.75 16.32 -8.45
CA ALA A 421 -9.15 14.92 -8.39
C ALA A 421 -8.14 14.07 -7.61
N VAL A 422 -6.85 14.32 -7.82
CA VAL A 422 -5.75 13.67 -7.08
C VAL A 422 -5.81 14.01 -5.59
N GLY A 423 -5.99 15.28 -5.26
CA GLY A 423 -6.14 15.75 -3.88
C GLY A 423 -7.35 15.14 -3.17
N GLU A 424 -8.48 15.03 -3.87
CA GLU A 424 -9.68 14.35 -3.34
C GLU A 424 -9.39 12.88 -3.01
N GLN A 425 -8.73 12.15 -3.90
CA GLN A 425 -8.38 10.75 -3.68
C GLN A 425 -7.45 10.57 -2.47
N ILE A 426 -6.41 11.42 -2.36
CA ILE A 426 -5.47 11.39 -1.24
C ILE A 426 -6.19 11.69 0.07
N MET A 427 -6.96 12.79 0.11
CA MET A 427 -7.61 13.21 1.34
C MET A 427 -8.71 12.24 1.78
N SER A 428 -9.38 11.54 0.86
CA SER A 428 -10.35 10.49 1.21
C SER A 428 -9.66 9.34 1.96
N ILE A 429 -8.49 8.89 1.53
CA ILE A 429 -7.74 7.85 2.25
C ILE A 429 -7.24 8.39 3.61
N CYS A 430 -6.73 9.63 3.66
CA CYS A 430 -6.31 10.25 4.93
C CYS A 430 -7.46 10.38 5.93
N GLU A 431 -8.68 10.61 5.45
CA GLU A 431 -9.89 10.74 6.27
C GLU A 431 -10.43 9.38 6.71
N ASN A 432 -10.40 8.37 5.83
CA ASN A 432 -11.02 7.08 6.06
C ASN A 432 -10.17 6.12 6.90
N TYR A 433 -8.84 6.15 6.74
CA TYR A 433 -7.95 5.19 7.40
C TYR A 433 -7.69 5.58 8.87
N PRO A 434 -7.70 4.60 9.80
CA PRO A 434 -7.13 4.78 11.12
C PRO A 434 -5.70 5.30 11.02
N LYS A 435 -5.39 6.34 11.78
CA LYS A 435 -4.06 6.97 11.71
C LYS A 435 -2.90 5.99 11.95
N PRO A 436 -2.97 5.04 12.92
CA PRO A 436 -1.91 4.04 13.08
C PRO A 436 -1.65 3.22 11.81
N ALA A 437 -2.70 2.84 11.09
CA ALA A 437 -2.59 2.08 9.85
C ALA A 437 -2.08 2.93 8.68
N LEU A 438 -2.58 4.17 8.55
CA LEU A 438 -2.16 5.10 7.51
C LEU A 438 -0.67 5.42 7.62
N ASP A 439 -0.15 5.61 8.83
CA ASP A 439 1.25 5.93 9.08
C ASP A 439 2.22 4.79 8.71
N CYS A 440 1.72 3.54 8.64
CA CYS A 440 2.48 2.35 8.23
C CYS A 440 2.12 1.85 6.82
N ALA A 441 1.18 2.50 6.12
CA ALA A 441 0.75 2.08 4.79
C ALA A 441 1.91 2.11 3.80
N MET A 442 2.07 1.04 3.01
CA MET A 442 3.15 0.92 2.04
C MET A 442 2.84 1.73 0.78
N ASN A 443 3.48 2.88 0.63
CA ASN A 443 3.34 3.77 -0.52
C ASN A 443 4.36 3.41 -1.60
N PHE A 444 3.92 2.92 -2.74
CA PHE A 444 4.81 2.46 -3.82
C PHE A 444 4.39 3.03 -5.18
N LEU A 445 5.30 3.05 -6.12
CA LEU A 445 5.02 3.46 -7.50
C LEU A 445 4.83 2.24 -8.40
N SER A 446 5.64 1.22 -8.20
CA SER A 446 5.57 -0.07 -8.90
C SER A 446 5.82 -1.24 -7.96
N THR A 447 5.35 -2.40 -8.39
CA THR A 447 5.57 -3.71 -7.77
C THR A 447 5.83 -4.76 -8.85
N HIS A 448 5.99 -6.00 -8.42
CA HIS A 448 6.07 -7.15 -9.32
C HIS A 448 4.76 -7.45 -10.09
N ASP A 449 3.63 -6.82 -9.73
CA ASP A 449 2.30 -7.00 -10.37
C ASP A 449 1.89 -5.85 -11.28
N THR A 450 2.59 -4.71 -11.20
CA THR A 450 2.26 -3.53 -11.99
C THR A 450 3.34 -3.25 -13.03
N GLU A 451 3.06 -2.39 -14.01
CA GLU A 451 4.12 -1.83 -14.85
C GLU A 451 5.13 -1.08 -13.98
N ARG A 452 6.40 -1.05 -14.39
CA ARG A 452 7.41 -0.19 -13.81
C ARG A 452 6.95 1.27 -13.80
N GLY A 453 7.26 2.02 -12.74
CA GLY A 453 6.78 3.38 -12.57
C GLY A 453 7.02 4.30 -13.77
N ILE A 454 8.21 4.21 -14.36
CA ILE A 454 8.54 5.00 -15.56
C ILE A 454 7.68 4.58 -16.76
N THR A 455 7.42 3.28 -16.95
CA THR A 455 6.56 2.78 -18.02
C THR A 455 5.10 3.16 -17.79
N ALA A 456 4.62 3.07 -16.53
CA ALA A 456 3.28 3.48 -16.15
C ALA A 456 3.03 4.97 -16.40
N ILE A 457 4.01 5.83 -16.13
CA ILE A 457 3.88 7.29 -16.24
C ILE A 457 4.08 7.80 -17.67
N ALA A 458 5.09 7.29 -18.37
CA ALA A 458 5.55 7.88 -19.64
C ALA A 458 5.56 6.90 -20.83
N GLY A 459 5.32 5.61 -20.59
CA GLY A 459 5.22 4.60 -21.64
C GLY A 459 3.93 4.71 -22.47
N GLU A 460 3.95 4.08 -23.64
CA GLU A 460 2.73 3.93 -24.44
C GLU A 460 1.78 2.95 -23.73
N PRO A 461 0.50 3.31 -23.48
CA PRO A 461 -0.43 2.40 -22.82
C PRO A 461 -0.61 1.07 -23.57
N ALA A 462 -0.54 -0.05 -22.86
CA ALA A 462 -0.66 -1.38 -23.48
C ALA A 462 -2.05 -1.64 -24.08
N ASN A 463 -3.13 -1.13 -23.47
CA ASN A 463 -4.51 -1.20 -24.01
C ASN A 463 -4.91 -2.60 -24.48
N GLY A 464 -4.55 -3.64 -23.70
CA GLY A 464 -4.87 -5.04 -24.02
C GLY A 464 -3.96 -5.67 -25.08
N ARG A 465 -2.92 -5.00 -25.53
CA ARG A 465 -1.94 -5.55 -26.47
C ARG A 465 -1.14 -6.69 -25.83
N ASP A 466 -0.72 -7.64 -26.65
CA ASP A 466 -0.08 -8.88 -26.24
C ASP A 466 1.34 -8.68 -25.67
N ARG A 467 1.90 -9.76 -25.12
CA ARG A 467 3.26 -9.75 -24.55
C ARG A 467 4.34 -9.50 -25.61
N TYR A 468 4.12 -9.91 -26.87
CA TYR A 468 5.09 -9.63 -27.93
C TYR A 468 5.21 -8.13 -28.20
N TRP A 469 4.07 -7.44 -28.27
CA TRP A 469 4.06 -5.99 -28.42
C TRP A 469 4.74 -5.32 -27.22
N GLN A 470 4.43 -5.75 -26.00
CA GLN A 470 4.99 -5.19 -24.77
C GLN A 470 6.51 -5.38 -24.70
N SER A 471 7.04 -6.52 -25.14
CA SER A 471 8.48 -6.81 -25.14
C SER A 471 9.29 -5.88 -26.07
N LYS A 472 8.65 -5.25 -27.04
CA LYS A 472 9.31 -4.38 -28.05
C LYS A 472 9.14 -2.89 -27.73
N ARG A 473 8.51 -2.53 -26.62
CA ARG A 473 8.20 -1.14 -26.30
C ARG A 473 9.08 -0.62 -25.17
N MET A 474 9.82 0.42 -25.51
CA MET A 474 10.63 1.21 -24.58
C MET A 474 10.35 2.69 -24.82
N ILE A 475 10.51 3.50 -23.79
CA ILE A 475 10.43 4.95 -23.92
C ILE A 475 11.60 5.43 -24.79
N PRO A 476 11.34 6.20 -25.85
CA PRO A 476 12.41 6.74 -26.72
C PRO A 476 13.43 7.58 -25.93
N GLY A 477 14.69 7.51 -26.37
CA GLY A 477 15.80 8.17 -25.67
C GLY A 477 15.64 9.69 -25.52
N ASP A 478 15.01 10.35 -26.48
CA ASP A 478 14.71 11.78 -26.46
C ASP A 478 13.60 12.16 -25.46
N ARG A 479 12.84 11.19 -24.95
CA ARG A 479 11.78 11.37 -23.93
C ARG A 479 12.20 10.92 -22.54
N ILE A 480 13.36 10.29 -22.38
CA ILE A 480 13.76 9.68 -21.11
C ILE A 480 13.94 10.71 -19.99
N ASP A 481 14.44 11.91 -20.32
CA ASP A 481 14.67 12.97 -19.33
C ASP A 481 13.36 13.46 -18.75
N ASP A 482 12.33 13.67 -19.57
CA ASP A 482 10.99 14.02 -19.12
C ASP A 482 10.36 12.89 -18.31
N ALA A 483 10.52 11.65 -18.76
CA ALA A 483 10.00 10.48 -18.06
C ALA A 483 10.59 10.35 -16.64
N LEU A 484 11.90 10.46 -16.49
CA LEU A 484 12.58 10.40 -15.18
C LEU A 484 12.16 11.56 -14.26
N ARG A 485 12.00 12.76 -14.81
CA ARG A 485 11.52 13.93 -14.05
C ARG A 485 10.10 13.68 -13.50
N ARG A 486 9.19 13.13 -14.30
CA ARG A 486 7.83 12.78 -13.87
C ARG A 486 7.82 11.66 -12.82
N VAL A 487 8.68 10.66 -12.97
CA VAL A 487 8.86 9.59 -11.95
C VAL A 487 9.35 10.19 -10.65
N LEU A 488 10.31 11.12 -10.70
CA LEU A 488 10.81 11.79 -9.50
C LEU A 488 9.72 12.62 -8.81
N LEU A 489 8.86 13.29 -9.58
CA LEU A 489 7.69 14.01 -9.04
C LEU A 489 6.74 13.05 -8.30
N ALA A 490 6.44 11.87 -8.88
CA ALA A 490 5.62 10.85 -8.23
C ALA A 490 6.26 10.32 -6.94
N TYR A 491 7.57 10.05 -6.96
CA TYR A 491 8.27 9.62 -5.75
C TYR A 491 8.34 10.72 -4.69
N ALA A 492 8.56 11.98 -5.06
CA ALA A 492 8.52 13.10 -4.11
C ALA A 492 7.18 13.16 -3.38
N MET A 493 6.08 12.93 -4.10
CA MET A 493 4.74 12.80 -3.52
C MET A 493 4.65 11.61 -2.56
N LEU A 494 5.03 10.39 -2.99
CA LEU A 494 4.93 9.18 -2.16
C LEU A 494 5.83 9.22 -0.92
N TYR A 495 6.98 9.90 -0.99
CA TYR A 495 7.89 10.08 0.14
C TYR A 495 7.38 11.07 1.18
N THR A 496 6.49 11.99 0.80
CA THR A 496 6.02 13.07 1.67
C THR A 496 4.58 12.91 2.14
N LEU A 497 3.78 12.06 1.51
CA LEU A 497 2.46 11.64 1.99
C LEU A 497 2.57 10.81 3.29
N PRO A 498 1.47 10.69 4.08
CA PRO A 498 1.42 9.73 5.17
C PRO A 498 1.70 8.30 4.69
N GLY A 499 2.33 7.49 5.54
CA GLY A 499 2.74 6.14 5.19
C GLY A 499 4.24 6.04 4.88
N VAL A 500 4.67 4.89 4.38
CA VAL A 500 6.06 4.50 4.20
C VAL A 500 6.34 4.30 2.71
N PRO A 501 7.21 5.11 2.09
CA PRO A 501 7.57 4.94 0.69
C PRO A 501 8.29 3.61 0.48
N CYS A 502 7.97 2.93 -0.62
CA CYS A 502 8.60 1.71 -1.07
C CYS A 502 9.12 1.86 -2.49
N VAL A 503 10.39 1.58 -2.69
CA VAL A 503 11.02 1.53 -4.01
C VAL A 503 11.05 0.08 -4.47
N TYR A 504 10.51 -0.20 -5.64
CA TYR A 504 10.67 -1.50 -6.28
C TYR A 504 12.03 -1.59 -6.93
N TYR A 505 12.78 -2.68 -6.72
CA TYR A 505 14.16 -2.82 -7.20
C TYR A 505 14.30 -2.40 -8.67
N GLY A 506 15.27 -1.52 -8.94
CA GLY A 506 15.55 -1.00 -10.28
C GLY A 506 14.78 0.26 -10.68
N ASP A 507 13.75 0.68 -9.92
CA ASP A 507 13.07 1.95 -10.20
C ASP A 507 14.01 3.13 -9.96
N GLU A 508 14.92 3.03 -8.97
CA GLU A 508 15.91 4.07 -8.65
C GLU A 508 16.96 4.30 -9.76
N ILE A 509 17.05 3.37 -10.69
CA ILE A 509 17.89 3.49 -11.89
C ILE A 509 17.06 3.59 -13.19
N GLY A 510 15.75 3.80 -13.07
CA GLY A 510 14.87 4.03 -14.21
C GLY A 510 14.63 2.79 -15.08
N MET A 511 14.68 1.58 -14.53
CA MET A 511 14.36 0.36 -15.28
C MET A 511 12.92 0.44 -15.82
N GLN A 512 12.76 0.05 -17.09
CA GLN A 512 11.48 0.03 -17.79
C GLN A 512 10.93 -1.39 -17.85
N GLY A 513 9.64 -1.53 -17.99
CA GLY A 513 8.96 -2.82 -18.19
C GLY A 513 7.45 -2.69 -18.01
N TYR A 514 6.71 -3.33 -18.90
CA TYR A 514 5.29 -3.58 -18.74
C TYR A 514 5.06 -4.63 -17.64
N ARG A 515 3.82 -5.09 -17.50
CA ARG A 515 3.47 -6.11 -16.48
C ARG A 515 4.27 -7.40 -16.67
N ASP A 516 4.11 -8.31 -15.72
CA ASP A 516 4.71 -9.64 -15.74
C ASP A 516 4.79 -10.26 -17.15
N PRO A 517 5.99 -10.67 -17.60
CA PRO A 517 7.27 -10.79 -16.88
C PRO A 517 8.20 -9.58 -17.06
N PHE A 518 7.84 -8.55 -17.83
CA PHE A 518 8.76 -7.49 -18.25
C PHE A 518 9.16 -6.55 -17.11
N ASN A 519 8.30 -6.38 -16.08
CA ASN A 519 8.63 -5.65 -14.85
C ASN A 519 9.61 -6.39 -13.94
N ARG A 520 9.94 -7.67 -14.27
CA ARG A 520 10.79 -8.58 -13.48
C ARG A 520 12.13 -8.87 -14.15
N ALA A 521 12.67 -7.93 -14.95
CA ALA A 521 14.00 -8.04 -15.51
C ALA A 521 15.07 -8.05 -14.40
N TYR A 522 16.24 -8.65 -14.70
CA TYR A 522 17.38 -8.63 -13.76
C TYR A 522 17.88 -7.21 -13.54
N PHE A 523 18.26 -6.87 -12.31
CA PHE A 523 18.76 -5.54 -11.96
C PHE A 523 20.03 -5.20 -12.76
N ASP A 524 20.05 -4.04 -13.42
CA ASP A 524 21.23 -3.59 -14.17
C ASP A 524 22.28 -2.95 -13.26
N TRP A 525 23.13 -3.78 -12.68
CA TRP A 525 24.22 -3.33 -11.80
C TRP A 525 25.31 -2.51 -12.51
N ASN A 526 25.30 -2.49 -13.84
CA ASN A 526 26.23 -1.67 -14.64
C ASN A 526 25.66 -0.29 -14.96
N SER A 527 24.40 -0.02 -14.58
CA SER A 527 23.76 1.26 -14.82
C SER A 527 24.52 2.40 -14.15
N THR A 528 24.77 3.47 -14.91
CA THR A 528 25.31 4.74 -14.40
C THR A 528 24.24 5.77 -14.14
N GLU A 529 22.96 5.41 -14.27
CA GLU A 529 21.83 6.32 -14.05
C GLU A 529 21.73 6.73 -12.58
N ARG A 530 21.69 8.04 -12.33
CA ARG A 530 21.68 8.60 -10.98
C ARG A 530 20.59 9.66 -10.75
N ARG A 531 19.86 10.02 -11.81
CA ARG A 531 18.84 11.09 -11.76
C ARG A 531 17.66 10.79 -10.84
N LEU A 532 17.37 9.51 -10.58
CA LEU A 532 16.42 9.09 -9.55
C LEU A 532 17.13 8.69 -8.24
N ARG A 533 18.20 7.90 -8.33
CA ARG A 533 18.89 7.36 -7.15
C ARG A 533 19.31 8.46 -6.16
N VAL A 534 19.97 9.53 -6.63
CA VAL A 534 20.46 10.60 -5.74
C VAL A 534 19.30 11.36 -5.08
N PRO A 535 18.27 11.81 -5.81
CA PRO A 535 17.11 12.44 -5.16
C PRO A 535 16.37 11.51 -4.19
N LEU A 536 16.18 10.23 -4.50
CA LEU A 536 15.54 9.26 -3.60
C LEU A 536 16.33 9.09 -2.30
N THR A 537 17.67 8.99 -2.39
CA THR A 537 18.54 9.01 -1.20
C THR A 537 18.31 10.27 -0.34
N ASN A 538 18.19 11.42 -0.98
CA ASN A 538 17.97 12.67 -0.27
C ASN A 538 16.57 12.73 0.38
N LEU A 539 15.54 12.25 -0.31
CA LEU A 539 14.18 12.13 0.25
C LEU A 539 14.13 11.18 1.44
N ALA A 540 14.84 10.04 1.37
CA ALA A 540 14.94 9.11 2.49
C ALA A 540 15.63 9.76 3.72
N ARG A 541 16.71 10.52 3.50
CA ARG A 541 17.38 11.28 4.57
C ARG A 541 16.48 12.36 5.16
N LEU A 542 15.75 13.09 4.32
CA LEU A 542 14.81 14.10 4.76
C LEU A 542 13.75 13.49 5.69
N ARG A 543 13.15 12.35 5.33
CA ARG A 543 12.16 11.66 6.16
C ARG A 543 12.70 11.36 7.57
N ARG A 544 13.92 10.85 7.65
CA ARG A 544 14.56 10.50 8.93
C ARG A 544 15.00 11.71 9.77
N SER A 545 15.13 12.87 9.16
CA SER A 545 15.59 14.10 9.84
C SER A 545 14.44 15.05 10.19
N CYS A 546 13.21 14.78 9.77
CA CYS A 546 12.05 15.66 9.97
C CYS A 546 10.88 14.84 10.55
N ASP A 547 10.50 15.15 11.78
CA ASP A 547 9.44 14.44 12.52
C ASP A 547 8.05 14.66 11.92
N ALA A 548 7.88 15.64 11.03
CA ALA A 548 6.66 15.80 10.25
C ALA A 548 6.32 14.57 9.39
N PHE A 549 7.32 13.76 9.03
CA PHE A 549 7.13 12.51 8.26
C PHE A 549 7.04 11.27 9.14
N ASP A 550 7.34 11.37 10.43
CA ASP A 550 7.16 10.31 11.43
C ASP A 550 5.77 10.42 12.09
N GLY A 551 4.75 9.99 11.37
CA GLY A 551 3.36 10.03 11.86
C GLY A 551 2.77 11.44 12.00
N GLY A 552 3.31 12.47 11.38
CA GLY A 552 2.75 13.82 11.37
C GLY A 552 1.36 13.87 10.69
N SER A 553 0.55 14.88 11.02
CA SER A 553 -0.74 15.11 10.36
C SER A 553 -0.55 15.63 8.94
N MET A 554 -1.60 15.57 8.13
CA MET A 554 -1.64 16.12 6.78
C MET A 554 -2.75 17.16 6.64
N GLU A 555 -2.41 18.30 6.04
CA GLU A 555 -3.32 19.37 5.72
C GLU A 555 -3.19 19.72 4.23
N LEU A 556 -4.30 19.66 3.50
CA LEU A 556 -4.33 20.08 2.10
C LEU A 556 -4.45 21.62 2.06
N VAL A 557 -3.49 22.28 1.42
CA VAL A 557 -3.48 23.76 1.26
C VAL A 557 -4.12 24.16 -0.07
N GLU A 558 -3.74 23.50 -1.16
CA GLU A 558 -4.28 23.73 -2.51
C GLU A 558 -4.21 22.44 -3.32
N ALA A 559 -5.29 22.15 -4.05
CA ALA A 559 -5.29 21.15 -5.10
C ALA A 559 -6.09 21.71 -6.27
N SER A 560 -5.42 22.25 -7.26
CA SER A 560 -6.06 22.91 -8.38
C SER A 560 -5.23 22.78 -9.66
N ALA A 561 -5.88 22.39 -10.75
CA ALA A 561 -5.25 22.20 -12.06
C ALA A 561 -3.93 21.41 -11.96
N ASP A 562 -2.80 22.09 -12.06
CA ASP A 562 -1.46 21.48 -12.10
C ASP A 562 -0.74 21.49 -10.74
N VAL A 563 -1.37 22.00 -9.68
CA VAL A 563 -0.71 22.27 -8.39
C VAL A 563 -1.32 21.42 -7.29
N LEU A 564 -0.46 20.67 -6.60
CA LEU A 564 -0.79 20.02 -5.35
C LEU A 564 0.12 20.60 -4.25
N HIS A 565 -0.47 21.32 -3.29
CA HIS A 565 0.23 21.93 -2.16
C HIS A 565 -0.39 21.42 -0.86
N TYR A 566 0.42 20.83 0.00
CA TYR A 566 -0.01 20.31 1.29
C TYR A 566 1.07 20.50 2.35
N ARG A 567 0.65 20.43 3.60
CA ARG A 567 1.51 20.52 4.78
C ARG A 567 1.49 19.22 5.56
N ARG A 568 2.66 18.82 6.05
CA ARG A 568 2.82 17.79 7.06
C ARG A 568 3.23 18.47 8.36
N VAL A 569 2.54 18.11 9.46
CA VAL A 569 2.77 18.77 10.76
C VAL A 569 3.17 17.70 11.78
N GLY A 570 4.42 17.75 12.22
CA GLY A 570 4.99 16.97 13.31
C GLY A 570 4.87 17.69 14.66
N LYS A 571 5.51 17.15 15.67
CA LYS A 571 5.55 17.75 17.01
C LYS A 571 6.49 18.94 17.06
N GLU A 572 7.67 18.81 16.46
CA GLU A 572 8.74 19.80 16.50
C GLU A 572 8.88 20.55 15.17
N GLN A 573 8.57 19.92 14.05
CA GLN A 573 8.76 20.45 12.72
C GLN A 573 7.50 20.33 11.86
N SER A 574 7.38 21.25 10.91
CA SER A 574 6.39 21.17 9.82
C SER A 574 7.11 21.20 8.48
N ALA A 575 6.52 20.51 7.50
CA ALA A 575 7.00 20.54 6.12
C ALA A 575 5.88 21.01 5.20
N GLU A 576 6.15 21.97 4.32
CA GLU A 576 5.28 22.35 3.20
C GLU A 576 5.82 21.79 1.89
N ILE A 577 4.96 21.10 1.17
CA ILE A 577 5.28 20.39 -0.07
C ILE A 577 4.44 20.99 -1.19
N ILE A 578 5.11 21.49 -2.22
CA ILE A 578 4.48 22.07 -3.41
C ILE A 578 4.93 21.25 -4.60
N LEU A 579 3.99 20.61 -5.27
CA LEU A 579 4.20 19.82 -6.47
C LEU A 579 3.54 20.52 -7.67
N ASN A 580 4.25 20.58 -8.78
CA ASN A 580 3.79 21.19 -10.03
C ASN A 580 3.94 20.19 -11.17
N ASN A 581 2.83 19.64 -11.68
CA ASN A 581 2.84 18.75 -12.83
C ASN A 581 2.66 19.50 -14.17
N GLY A 582 2.46 20.82 -14.12
CA GLY A 582 2.19 21.66 -15.28
C GLY A 582 3.44 22.09 -16.06
N PRO A 583 3.23 22.70 -17.22
CA PRO A 583 4.31 23.13 -18.13
C PRO A 583 4.90 24.50 -17.78
N HIS A 584 4.37 25.21 -16.78
CA HIS A 584 4.78 26.55 -16.42
C HIS A 584 5.38 26.62 -15.04
N LEU A 585 6.31 27.55 -14.82
CA LEU A 585 6.79 27.90 -13.49
C LEU A 585 5.63 28.50 -12.68
N ILE A 586 5.48 28.04 -11.45
CA ILE A 586 4.48 28.57 -10.50
C ILE A 586 5.19 29.25 -9.33
N VAL A 587 4.46 30.18 -8.69
CA VAL A 587 4.89 30.80 -7.43
C VAL A 587 3.79 30.58 -6.39
N ARG A 588 4.16 30.08 -5.22
CA ARG A 588 3.24 29.85 -4.10
C ARG A 588 3.84 30.38 -2.81
N THR A 589 2.99 30.69 -1.86
CA THR A 589 3.43 31.08 -0.52
C THR A 589 3.52 29.83 0.37
N ALA A 590 4.71 29.57 0.90
CA ALA A 590 4.95 28.52 1.88
C ALA A 590 5.66 29.11 3.10
N PHE A 591 5.18 28.85 4.30
CA PHE A 591 5.63 29.46 5.55
C PHE A 591 5.80 31.01 5.44
N GLY A 592 4.83 31.66 4.78
CA GLY A 592 4.84 33.13 4.57
C GLY A 592 5.83 33.62 3.53
N LYS A 593 6.54 32.77 2.80
CA LYS A 593 7.57 33.13 1.81
C LYS A 593 7.14 32.71 0.40
N GLN A 594 7.42 33.60 -0.56
CA GLN A 594 7.21 33.30 -1.97
C GLN A 594 8.21 32.23 -2.43
N THR A 595 7.69 31.13 -2.98
CA THR A 595 8.45 29.96 -3.38
C THR A 595 8.15 29.64 -4.84
N GLU A 596 9.19 29.58 -5.66
CA GLU A 596 9.10 29.19 -7.06
C GLU A 596 9.22 27.66 -7.20
N VAL A 597 8.37 27.07 -8.04
CA VAL A 597 8.41 25.65 -8.39
C VAL A 597 8.44 25.50 -9.91
N ASN A 598 9.47 24.87 -10.40
CA ASN A 598 9.69 24.65 -11.83
C ASN A 598 8.62 23.75 -12.46
N PRO A 599 8.43 23.80 -13.80
CA PRO A 599 7.57 22.90 -14.53
C PRO A 599 7.92 21.43 -14.27
N GLY A 600 6.93 20.61 -13.93
CA GLY A 600 7.10 19.20 -13.61
C GLY A 600 8.05 18.95 -12.43
N GLY A 601 8.17 19.91 -11.52
CA GLY A 601 9.06 19.85 -10.37
C GLY A 601 8.34 19.96 -9.04
N PHE A 602 9.12 20.00 -7.96
CA PHE A 602 8.60 20.14 -6.61
C PHE A 602 9.55 20.96 -5.73
N THR A 603 9.00 21.45 -4.62
CA THR A 603 9.78 22.08 -3.55
C THR A 603 9.25 21.57 -2.21
N ILE A 604 10.16 21.24 -1.31
CA ILE A 604 9.87 20.85 0.08
C ILE A 604 10.59 21.84 0.98
N LEU A 605 9.84 22.49 1.85
CA LEU A 605 10.36 23.42 2.86
C LEU A 605 10.08 22.81 4.23
N VAL A 606 11.02 22.92 5.14
CA VAL A 606 10.88 22.47 6.53
C VAL A 606 11.13 23.65 7.45
N GLU A 607 10.29 23.80 8.48
CA GLU A 607 10.42 24.85 9.49
C GLU A 607 10.14 24.25 10.87
N ASP A 608 10.89 24.73 11.88
CA ASP A 608 10.64 24.34 13.27
C ASP A 608 9.36 24.99 13.77
N ASN A 609 8.51 24.27 14.48
CA ASN A 609 7.25 24.75 15.02
C ASN A 609 7.44 25.78 16.15
N GLN A 610 8.64 25.83 16.73
CA GLN A 610 9.05 26.89 17.68
C GLN A 610 10.08 27.83 17.03
N PRO A 611 9.94 29.16 17.13
CA PRO A 611 10.74 30.09 16.36
C PRO A 611 12.16 30.26 16.94
N GLN A 612 13.05 29.33 16.68
CA GLN A 612 14.48 29.52 16.98
C GLN A 612 15.47 29.17 15.85
N HIS A 613 15.14 28.37 14.86
CA HIS A 613 16.03 28.16 13.72
C HIS A 613 15.25 27.84 12.43
N VAL A 614 15.53 28.59 11.37
CA VAL A 614 15.00 28.32 10.01
C VAL A 614 16.08 27.56 9.24
N GLY A 615 15.88 26.26 9.04
CA GLY A 615 16.69 25.44 8.15
C GLY A 615 16.02 25.35 6.77
N TYR A 616 16.76 25.64 5.69
CA TYR A 616 16.25 25.53 4.33
C TYR A 616 16.85 24.34 3.61
N PHE A 617 16.02 23.45 3.11
CA PHE A 617 16.41 22.46 2.12
C PHE A 617 15.67 22.78 0.82
N LYS A 618 16.37 23.27 -0.18
CA LYS A 618 15.83 23.49 -1.51
C LYS A 618 16.40 22.44 -2.44
N TYR A 619 15.56 21.58 -3.00
CA TYR A 619 15.94 20.62 -4.03
C TYR A 619 15.48 21.15 -5.39
N TYR A 620 16.40 21.23 -6.33
CA TYR A 620 16.18 21.68 -7.70
C TYR A 620 15.94 20.51 -8.62
#